data_7d481162f03ae11c0aaf0ac7f5f678f1
#
_entry.id   7d481162f03ae11c0aaf0ac7f5f678f1
#
_cell.length_a   1.000
_cell.length_b   1.000
_cell.length_c   1.000
_cell.angle_alpha   90.00
_cell.angle_beta   90.00
_cell.angle_gamma   90.00
#
_symmetry.space_group_name_H-M   'P 1'
#
loop_
_entity.id
_entity.type
_entity.pdbx_description
1 polymer ?
#
loop_
_entity_poly.entity_id
_entity_poly.type
_entity_poly.pdbx_seq_one_letter_code
_entity_poly.pdbx_strand_id
1 'polypeptide(L)'
;MKKKITIGSRGSKLALLYAQKVKEKIIEATIFTDQDINIEKISTKGDEIQDTRLSDVGGKGLFSSSIEQELQKNNIHIAVHALKDMPAIETNGLLTDTFLERTDAREIVIINGNKKCKNLKKNSVIGTSSYRRLFQIKKIRPDFN
;
A
#
# COMPACT_ATOMS: atom_id res chain seq x y z
N MET A 1 23.80 -24.44 -4.21
CA MET A 1 23.31 -23.20 -4.85
C MET A 1 22.36 -22.49 -3.89
N LYS A 2 22.57 -21.20 -3.59
CA LYS A 2 21.60 -20.41 -2.82
C LYS A 2 20.32 -20.28 -3.65
N LYS A 3 19.17 -20.56 -3.04
CA LYS A 3 17.86 -20.31 -3.69
C LYS A 3 17.67 -18.81 -3.83
N LYS A 4 17.31 -18.33 -5.01
CA LYS A 4 16.90 -16.94 -5.22
C LYS A 4 15.53 -16.71 -4.59
N ILE A 5 15.33 -15.53 -4.02
CA ILE A 5 14.03 -15.10 -3.47
C ILE A 5 13.40 -14.12 -4.47
N THR A 6 12.12 -14.30 -4.75
CA THR A 6 11.32 -13.36 -5.54
C THR A 6 10.25 -12.76 -4.64
N ILE A 7 10.25 -11.44 -4.51
CA ILE A 7 9.24 -10.65 -3.79
C ILE A 7 8.26 -10.10 -4.82
N GLY A 8 6.99 -10.49 -4.73
CA GLY A 8 5.91 -9.92 -5.54
C GLY A 8 5.33 -8.66 -4.91
N SER A 9 5.10 -7.65 -5.72
CA SER A 9 4.50 -6.38 -5.29
C SER A 9 3.73 -5.72 -6.42
N ARG A 10 2.76 -4.86 -6.08
CA ARG A 10 2.14 -3.96 -7.06
C ARG A 10 3.18 -3.04 -7.69
N GLY A 11 2.89 -2.57 -8.92
CA GLY A 11 3.76 -1.64 -9.64
C GLY A 11 3.71 -0.19 -9.14
N SER A 12 2.86 0.17 -8.17
CA SER A 12 2.77 1.54 -7.68
C SER A 12 4.07 1.97 -6.95
N LYS A 13 4.41 3.25 -7.05
CA LYS A 13 5.62 3.81 -6.43
C LYS A 13 5.72 3.49 -4.94
N LEU A 14 4.62 3.57 -4.21
CA LEU A 14 4.58 3.27 -2.77
C LEU A 14 4.77 1.78 -2.49
N ALA A 15 4.13 0.90 -3.27
CA ALA A 15 4.27 -0.54 -3.09
C ALA A 15 5.70 -1.01 -3.35
N LEU A 16 6.36 -0.47 -4.37
CA LEU A 16 7.75 -0.78 -4.67
C LEU A 16 8.71 -0.30 -3.58
N LEU A 17 8.44 0.86 -2.94
CA LEU A 17 9.22 1.31 -1.78
C LEU A 17 9.10 0.35 -0.61
N TYR A 18 7.90 -0.21 -0.35
CA TYR A 18 7.73 -1.21 0.70
C TYR A 18 8.41 -2.53 0.33
N ALA A 19 8.31 -3.00 -0.91
CA ALA A 19 9.02 -4.19 -1.37
C ALA A 19 10.54 -4.05 -1.23
N GLN A 20 11.08 -2.88 -1.58
CA GLN A 20 12.50 -2.57 -1.40
C GLN A 20 12.90 -2.60 0.09
N LYS A 21 12.09 -2.03 0.97
CA LYS A 21 12.33 -2.06 2.42
C LYS A 21 12.33 -3.49 2.98
N VAL A 22 11.44 -4.36 2.48
CA VAL A 22 11.44 -5.80 2.84
C VAL A 22 12.71 -6.48 2.36
N LYS A 23 13.12 -6.23 1.11
CA LYS A 23 14.37 -6.75 0.55
C LYS A 23 15.58 -6.37 1.43
N GLU A 24 15.70 -5.10 1.81
CA GLU A 24 16.76 -4.61 2.69
C GLU A 24 16.75 -5.33 4.04
N LYS A 25 15.58 -5.52 4.65
CA LYS A 25 15.46 -6.24 5.92
C LYS A 25 15.85 -7.72 5.82
N ILE A 26 15.56 -8.38 4.71
CA ILE A 26 16.00 -9.76 4.48
C ILE A 26 17.53 -9.81 4.35
N ILE A 27 18.13 -8.88 3.62
CA ILE A 27 19.60 -8.79 3.47
C ILE A 27 20.27 -8.55 4.82
N GLU A 28 19.73 -7.61 5.64
CA GLU A 28 20.26 -7.32 6.98
C GLU A 28 20.20 -8.54 7.93
N ALA A 29 19.14 -9.35 7.84
CA ALA A 29 18.86 -10.42 8.78
C ALA A 29 19.40 -11.79 8.33
N THR A 30 19.92 -11.93 7.11
CA THR A 30 20.23 -13.24 6.52
C THR A 30 21.55 -13.23 5.75
N ILE A 31 21.89 -14.38 5.15
CA ILE A 31 23.05 -14.55 4.27
C ILE A 31 22.77 -14.17 2.81
N PHE A 32 21.54 -13.73 2.48
CA PHE A 32 21.19 -13.31 1.12
C PHE A 32 21.82 -11.95 0.79
N THR A 33 22.17 -11.78 -0.46
CA THR A 33 22.72 -10.54 -1.03
C THR A 33 21.69 -9.87 -1.94
N ASP A 34 21.97 -8.67 -2.40
CA ASP A 34 21.10 -7.94 -3.34
C ASP A 34 20.81 -8.75 -4.61
N GLN A 35 21.80 -9.53 -5.11
CA GLN A 35 21.67 -10.34 -6.31
C GLN A 35 20.84 -11.62 -6.11
N ASP A 36 20.62 -12.02 -4.87
CA ASP A 36 19.83 -13.20 -4.52
C ASP A 36 18.33 -12.88 -4.40
N ILE A 37 17.95 -11.60 -4.34
CA ILE A 37 16.55 -11.18 -4.12
C ILE A 37 16.07 -10.30 -5.28
N ASN A 38 15.04 -10.77 -5.98
CA ASN A 38 14.37 -10.03 -7.04
C ASN A 38 13.03 -9.44 -6.56
N ILE A 39 12.65 -8.28 -7.10
CA ILE A 39 11.32 -7.68 -6.91
C ILE A 39 10.57 -7.75 -8.23
N GLU A 40 9.46 -8.48 -8.23
CA GLU A 40 8.58 -8.64 -9.38
C GLU A 40 7.34 -7.76 -9.26
N LYS A 41 7.07 -6.99 -10.33
CA LYS A 41 5.89 -6.13 -10.42
C LYS A 41 4.73 -6.92 -10.98
N ILE A 42 3.64 -7.01 -10.23
CA ILE A 42 2.44 -7.73 -10.62
C ILE A 42 1.30 -6.72 -10.76
N SER A 43 0.69 -6.67 -11.95
CA SER A 43 -0.52 -5.85 -12.17
C SER A 43 -1.70 -6.46 -11.43
N THR A 44 -2.52 -5.62 -10.82
CA THR A 44 -3.72 -6.04 -10.11
C THR A 44 -4.96 -5.41 -10.75
N LYS A 45 -6.12 -6.06 -10.61
CA LYS A 45 -7.40 -5.52 -11.11
C LYS A 45 -7.68 -4.10 -10.59
N GLY A 46 -7.27 -3.81 -9.36
CA GLY A 46 -7.43 -2.48 -8.79
C GLY A 46 -6.51 -1.42 -9.42
N ASP A 47 -5.37 -1.81 -9.99
CA ASP A 47 -4.47 -0.90 -10.71
C ASP A 47 -4.99 -0.58 -12.13
N GLU A 48 -5.80 -1.45 -12.71
CA GLU A 48 -6.41 -1.28 -14.05
C GLU A 48 -7.63 -0.36 -14.02
N ILE A 49 -8.31 -0.26 -12.86
CA ILE A 49 -9.52 0.56 -12.70
C ILE A 49 -9.11 1.98 -12.30
N GLN A 50 -9.13 2.91 -13.25
CA GLN A 50 -8.75 4.31 -13.02
C GLN A 50 -9.92 5.30 -13.04
N ASP A 51 -11.03 4.95 -13.70
CA ASP A 51 -12.13 5.89 -14.02
C ASP A 51 -13.33 5.79 -13.08
N THR A 52 -13.34 4.84 -12.16
CA THR A 52 -14.45 4.61 -11.21
C THR A 52 -13.95 4.56 -9.78
N ARG A 53 -14.79 4.96 -8.83
CA ARG A 53 -14.47 4.78 -7.40
C ARG A 53 -14.39 3.29 -7.08
N LEU A 54 -13.31 2.87 -6.44
CA LEU A 54 -13.12 1.47 -6.04
C LEU A 54 -14.25 0.94 -5.14
N SER A 55 -14.91 1.83 -4.36
CA SER A 55 -16.11 1.50 -3.59
C SER A 55 -17.30 1.06 -4.45
N ASP A 56 -17.39 1.56 -5.67
CA ASP A 56 -18.54 1.35 -6.56
C ASP A 56 -18.35 0.11 -7.43
N VAL A 57 -17.09 -0.30 -7.64
CA VAL A 57 -16.75 -1.50 -8.40
C VAL A 57 -17.04 -2.79 -7.61
N GLY A 58 -17.01 -2.69 -6.27
CA GLY A 58 -17.20 -3.83 -5.38
C GLY A 58 -16.19 -4.96 -5.65
N GLY A 59 -15.75 -5.64 -4.62
CA GLY A 59 -14.87 -6.80 -4.80
C GLY A 59 -13.79 -6.87 -3.72
N LYS A 60 -13.72 -8.03 -3.09
CA LYS A 60 -12.65 -8.37 -2.16
C LYS A 60 -11.38 -8.67 -2.97
N GLY A 61 -10.24 -8.21 -2.49
CA GLY A 61 -8.93 -8.59 -3.06
C GLY A 61 -8.57 -7.92 -4.38
N LEU A 62 -9.15 -6.76 -4.74
CA LEU A 62 -8.81 -6.04 -5.96
C LEU A 62 -7.31 -5.76 -6.10
N PHE A 63 -6.60 -5.60 -4.98
CA PHE A 63 -5.17 -5.32 -4.94
C PHE A 63 -4.30 -6.48 -4.46
N SER A 64 -4.89 -7.58 -3.99
CA SER A 64 -4.14 -8.72 -3.44
C SER A 64 -4.26 -9.99 -4.28
N SER A 65 -5.44 -10.28 -4.85
CA SER A 65 -5.76 -11.58 -5.43
C SER A 65 -4.79 -12.04 -6.55
N SER A 66 -4.34 -11.13 -7.43
CA SER A 66 -3.38 -11.48 -8.49
C SER A 66 -2.02 -11.87 -7.92
N ILE A 67 -1.57 -11.18 -6.86
CA ILE A 67 -0.30 -11.45 -6.21
C ILE A 67 -0.38 -12.74 -5.39
N GLU A 68 -1.49 -12.97 -4.69
CA GLU A 68 -1.78 -14.22 -3.97
C GLU A 68 -1.77 -15.44 -4.89
N GLN A 69 -2.33 -15.31 -6.11
CA GLN A 69 -2.26 -16.38 -7.12
C GLN A 69 -0.83 -16.71 -7.54
N GLU A 70 0.02 -15.70 -7.74
CA GLU A 70 1.43 -15.93 -8.09
C GLU A 70 2.21 -16.58 -6.92
N LEU A 71 1.84 -16.27 -5.68
CA LEU A 71 2.38 -16.94 -4.49
C LEU A 71 1.94 -18.41 -4.42
N GLN A 72 0.66 -18.71 -4.67
CA GLN A 72 0.14 -20.09 -4.71
C GLN A 72 0.76 -20.93 -5.83
N LYS A 73 1.08 -20.31 -6.98
CA LYS A 73 1.79 -20.99 -8.09
C LYS A 73 3.29 -21.16 -7.84
N ASN A 74 3.83 -20.65 -6.72
CA ASN A 74 5.26 -20.59 -6.41
C ASN A 74 6.10 -19.79 -7.42
N ASN A 75 5.50 -18.85 -8.16
CA ASN A 75 6.21 -17.94 -9.05
C ASN A 75 6.94 -16.85 -8.24
N ILE A 76 6.37 -16.47 -7.10
CA ILE A 76 6.99 -15.60 -6.09
C ILE A 76 7.05 -16.34 -4.74
N HIS A 77 7.93 -15.89 -3.85
CA HIS A 77 8.16 -16.50 -2.54
C HIS A 77 7.56 -15.67 -1.40
N ILE A 78 7.47 -14.37 -1.58
CA ILE A 78 6.96 -13.39 -0.61
C ILE A 78 6.08 -12.40 -1.36
N ALA A 79 4.90 -12.09 -0.82
CA ALA A 79 4.04 -11.01 -1.28
C ALA A 79 4.11 -9.83 -0.30
N VAL A 80 4.28 -8.60 -0.80
CA VAL A 80 4.34 -7.41 0.03
C VAL A 80 3.12 -6.52 -0.23
N HIS A 81 2.35 -6.28 0.83
CA HIS A 81 1.12 -5.50 0.79
C HIS A 81 1.07 -4.45 1.90
N ALA A 82 0.30 -3.39 1.67
CA ALA A 82 -0.18 -2.57 2.77
C ALA A 82 -1.32 -3.34 3.48
N LEU A 83 -1.26 -3.47 4.80
CA LEU A 83 -2.23 -4.27 5.57
C LEU A 83 -3.69 -3.84 5.33
N LYS A 84 -3.94 -2.56 5.08
CA LYS A 84 -5.28 -2.03 4.77
C LYS A 84 -5.90 -2.62 3.48
N ASP A 85 -5.07 -3.14 2.57
CA ASP A 85 -5.49 -3.68 1.28
C ASP A 85 -5.68 -5.21 1.35
N MET A 86 -5.32 -5.83 2.48
CA MET A 86 -5.49 -7.26 2.71
C MET A 86 -6.93 -7.59 3.13
N PRO A 87 -7.45 -8.75 2.69
CA PRO A 87 -8.75 -9.24 3.17
C PRO A 87 -8.67 -9.59 4.67
N ALA A 88 -9.80 -9.43 5.38
CA ALA A 88 -9.89 -9.79 6.79
C ALA A 88 -9.83 -11.31 7.05
N ILE A 89 -10.14 -12.11 6.03
CA ILE A 89 -10.03 -13.58 6.06
C ILE A 89 -8.90 -13.93 5.11
N GLU A 90 -7.91 -14.63 5.62
CA GLU A 90 -6.76 -15.08 4.85
C GLU A 90 -7.17 -16.04 3.74
N THR A 91 -6.45 -15.98 2.64
CA THR A 91 -6.58 -16.94 1.55
C THR A 91 -6.01 -18.30 1.98
N ASN A 92 -6.76 -19.36 1.78
CA ASN A 92 -6.35 -20.70 2.19
C ASN A 92 -4.97 -21.08 1.60
N GLY A 93 -4.09 -21.56 2.48
CA GLY A 93 -2.72 -21.92 2.13
C GLY A 93 -1.71 -20.79 2.11
N LEU A 94 -2.11 -19.55 2.43
CA LEU A 94 -1.24 -18.40 2.61
C LEU A 94 -1.24 -17.96 4.07
N LEU A 95 -0.13 -17.35 4.50
CA LEU A 95 0.04 -16.80 5.85
C LEU A 95 0.27 -15.29 5.78
N THR A 96 -0.35 -14.55 6.71
CA THR A 96 -0.17 -13.11 6.90
C THR A 96 0.22 -12.84 8.36
N ASP A 97 1.42 -13.27 8.75
CA ASP A 97 1.92 -13.22 10.13
C ASP A 97 3.16 -12.34 10.32
N THR A 98 3.71 -11.84 9.22
CA THR A 98 4.94 -11.05 9.24
C THR A 98 4.67 -9.60 8.89
N PHE A 99 5.00 -8.69 9.82
CA PHE A 99 4.73 -7.26 9.68
C PHE A 99 6.00 -6.45 9.85
N LEU A 100 6.19 -5.46 8.98
CA LEU A 100 7.17 -4.40 9.22
C LEU A 100 6.68 -3.45 10.31
N GLU A 101 7.63 -2.82 11.00
CA GLU A 101 7.31 -1.76 11.95
C GLU A 101 6.44 -0.68 11.32
N ARG A 102 5.40 -0.28 12.04
CA ARG A 102 4.45 0.72 11.58
C ARG A 102 5.12 2.09 11.50
N THR A 103 5.02 2.74 10.36
CA THR A 103 5.43 4.13 10.19
C THR A 103 4.41 5.09 10.83
N ASP A 104 4.71 6.39 10.86
CA ASP A 104 3.80 7.41 11.38
C ASP A 104 2.42 7.32 10.71
N ALA A 105 1.39 7.13 11.53
CA ALA A 105 0.02 6.92 11.06
C ALA A 105 -0.79 8.22 10.93
N ARG A 106 -0.19 9.37 11.23
CA ARG A 106 -0.88 10.66 11.17
C ARG A 106 -1.23 11.02 9.72
N GLU A 107 -2.39 11.63 9.56
CA GLU A 107 -2.78 12.22 8.28
C GLU A 107 -2.01 13.53 8.05
N ILE A 108 -1.69 13.79 6.79
CA ILE A 108 -1.03 15.02 6.38
C ILE A 108 -1.95 15.82 5.44
N VAL A 109 -1.84 17.13 5.50
CA VAL A 109 -2.46 18.05 4.55
C VAL A 109 -1.36 18.66 3.70
N ILE A 110 -1.43 18.46 2.38
CA ILE A 110 -0.49 19.05 1.42
C ILE A 110 -1.06 20.42 1.01
N ILE A 111 -0.25 21.46 1.21
CA ILE A 111 -0.65 22.85 0.96
C ILE A 111 0.38 23.48 0.03
N ASN A 112 -0.08 24.20 -0.97
CA ASN A 112 0.82 24.97 -1.83
C ASN A 112 1.43 26.16 -1.07
N GLY A 113 2.74 26.30 -1.13
CA GLY A 113 3.52 27.33 -0.42
C GLY A 113 3.73 27.03 1.07
N ASN A 114 4.35 27.96 1.79
CA ASN A 114 4.76 27.79 3.21
C ASN A 114 3.63 28.12 4.21
N LYS A 115 2.41 27.70 3.92
CA LYS A 115 1.25 27.96 4.82
C LYS A 115 1.00 26.77 5.73
N LYS A 116 0.60 27.03 6.96
CA LYS A 116 0.08 25.99 7.87
C LYS A 116 -1.43 25.86 7.66
N CYS A 117 -1.98 24.67 7.84
CA CYS A 117 -3.42 24.39 7.68
C CYS A 117 -4.30 25.36 8.48
N LYS A 118 -3.89 25.72 9.71
CA LYS A 118 -4.58 26.69 10.55
C LYS A 118 -4.67 28.09 9.97
N ASN A 119 -3.77 28.46 9.06
CA ASN A 119 -3.67 29.79 8.44
C ASN A 119 -4.37 29.86 7.07
N LEU A 120 -5.03 28.78 6.63
CA LEU A 120 -5.83 28.81 5.42
C LEU A 120 -7.08 29.66 5.62
N LYS A 121 -7.47 30.39 4.57
CA LYS A 121 -8.67 31.24 4.57
C LYS A 121 -9.92 30.40 4.85
N LYS A 122 -10.96 31.05 5.39
CA LYS A 122 -12.29 30.43 5.47
C LYS A 122 -12.74 30.00 4.06
N ASN A 123 -13.52 28.93 3.99
CA ASN A 123 -14.04 28.36 2.74
C ASN A 123 -12.95 27.88 1.76
N SER A 124 -11.72 27.60 2.24
CA SER A 124 -10.71 26.94 1.40
C SER A 124 -11.19 25.55 1.00
N VAL A 125 -10.90 25.16 -0.26
CA VAL A 125 -11.26 23.85 -0.80
C VAL A 125 -10.19 22.84 -0.46
N ILE A 126 -10.60 21.69 0.07
CA ILE A 126 -9.73 20.54 0.40
C ILE A 126 -10.15 19.32 -0.42
N GLY A 127 -9.25 18.84 -1.26
CA GLY A 127 -9.49 17.63 -2.05
C GLY A 127 -9.18 16.35 -1.27
N THR A 128 -10.14 15.45 -1.18
CA THR A 128 -9.94 14.09 -0.67
C THR A 128 -11.02 13.13 -1.20
N SER A 129 -10.62 11.89 -1.52
CA SER A 129 -11.56 10.80 -1.84
C SER A 129 -11.97 9.98 -0.60
N SER A 130 -11.38 10.26 0.56
CA SER A 130 -11.62 9.50 1.80
C SER A 130 -12.65 10.18 2.69
N TYR A 131 -13.80 9.55 2.90
CA TYR A 131 -14.83 10.01 3.84
C TYR A 131 -14.29 10.17 5.27
N ARG A 132 -13.39 9.29 5.71
CA ARG A 132 -12.75 9.38 7.03
C ARG A 132 -11.93 10.68 7.16
N ARG A 133 -11.13 11.03 6.16
CA ARG A 133 -10.34 12.27 6.14
C ARG A 133 -11.24 13.48 6.05
N LEU A 134 -12.27 13.44 5.20
CA LEU A 134 -13.27 14.50 5.11
C LEU A 134 -13.91 14.78 6.47
N PHE A 135 -14.35 13.73 7.16
CA PHE A 135 -14.97 13.87 8.48
C PHE A 135 -14.01 14.48 9.52
N GLN A 136 -12.77 14.02 9.54
CA GLN A 136 -11.76 14.54 10.46
C GLN A 136 -11.43 16.01 10.20
N ILE A 137 -11.25 16.42 8.94
CA ILE A 137 -10.94 17.82 8.62
C ILE A 137 -12.13 18.74 8.91
N LYS A 138 -13.35 18.29 8.61
CA LYS A 138 -14.58 19.04 8.93
C LYS A 138 -14.78 19.22 10.43
N LYS A 139 -14.36 18.28 11.26
CA LYS A 139 -14.38 18.41 12.73
C LYS A 139 -13.43 19.52 13.21
N ILE A 140 -12.28 19.71 12.57
CA ILE A 140 -11.26 20.69 12.94
C ILE A 140 -11.54 22.05 12.29
N ARG A 141 -11.96 22.04 11.04
CA ARG A 141 -12.22 23.21 10.20
C ARG A 141 -13.55 23.01 9.46
N PRO A 142 -14.68 23.20 10.14
CA PRO A 142 -16.02 23.05 9.54
C PRO A 142 -16.28 24.02 8.38
N ASP A 143 -15.52 25.10 8.33
CA ASP A 143 -15.56 26.15 7.32
C ASP A 143 -14.89 25.75 5.98
N PHE A 144 -14.17 24.65 5.89
CA PHE A 144 -13.58 24.19 4.62
C PHE A 144 -14.64 23.55 3.71
N ASN A 145 -14.45 23.68 2.41
CA ASN A 145 -15.28 23.05 1.36
C ASN A 145 -14.59 21.81 0.78
#